data_b112f4936dc23b5f27a52ddfee754b66
#
_entry.id   b112f4936dc23b5f27a52ddfee754b66
#
_cell.length_a   1.000
_cell.length_b   1.000
_cell.length_c   1.000
_cell.angle_alpha   90.00
_cell.angle_beta   90.00
_cell.angle_gamma   90.00
#
_symmetry.space_group_name_H-M   'P 1'
#
loop_
_entity.id
_entity.type
_entity.pdbx_description
1 polymer ?
#
loop_
_entity_poly.entity_id
_entity_poly.type
_entity_poly.pdbx_seq_one_letter_code
_entity_poly.pdbx_strand_id
1 'polypeptide(L)'
;MRVAHVLRRLSFDDWGGTEQVVWNLACAQVRAGHEVRVFATTALCPTPRETREGLEILRFPPVYPWWPMTAATRDRLDRKGGNPFVPGLARALREWAPDVIHCHAMGRIAELCIRVAEKTGARCAVSLHGGGANVPAAEAASLRAPTRRLLPWGKILDKALRRTRRVPEDAGGIVCVGEDEADLWRARHPRVLFLPNGVDVALFEGSDPTTQRSNDPTTKRSNDQTIQRPNDQTRVLCVARIDRQKNQMALVEALARDPRLAVRLVGPATEPDYLEALRARAAELGAADRLSIAGALPPGSPELAAEYRAADVFALPSRHEPFGIVVLEAWAAGLPVVASNVGGLGRLCAAHPGAALVFDPADPSALSAALSRVLADPALAASLAAAGRAAARDYDWTALAARLSDFYATLPGRLA
;
A
#
# COMPACT_ATOMS: atom_id res chain seq x y z
N MET A 1 -5.50 -21.26 -13.27
CA MET A 1 -4.13 -20.98 -13.76
C MET A 1 -3.13 -21.20 -12.64
N ARG A 2 -1.90 -21.62 -12.99
CA ARG A 2 -0.75 -21.67 -12.08
C ARG A 2 0.00 -20.34 -12.15
N VAL A 3 -0.01 -19.55 -11.08
CA VAL A 3 0.55 -18.20 -11.05
C VAL A 3 1.75 -18.14 -10.10
N ALA A 4 2.93 -17.77 -10.63
CA ALA A 4 4.13 -17.52 -9.85
C ALA A 4 4.30 -16.04 -9.59
N HIS A 5 4.10 -15.58 -8.34
CA HIS A 5 4.53 -14.25 -7.93
C HIS A 5 6.01 -14.28 -7.53
N VAL A 6 6.82 -13.46 -8.17
CA VAL A 6 8.26 -13.39 -7.91
C VAL A 6 8.61 -12.01 -7.41
N LEU A 7 9.18 -11.93 -6.19
CA LEU A 7 9.59 -10.68 -5.59
C LEU A 7 10.98 -10.79 -4.95
N ARG A 8 11.60 -9.64 -4.67
CA ARG A 8 12.95 -9.61 -4.12
C ARG A 8 13.01 -10.18 -2.71
N ARG A 9 12.04 -9.85 -1.86
CA ARG A 9 11.94 -10.32 -0.48
C ARG A 9 10.49 -10.49 -0.06
N LEU A 10 10.24 -11.36 0.91
CA LEU A 10 8.98 -11.45 1.61
C LEU A 10 9.27 -11.85 3.06
N SER A 11 9.12 -10.91 3.97
CA SER A 11 9.26 -11.11 5.41
C SER A 11 8.01 -10.56 6.09
N PHE A 12 7.40 -11.35 6.97
CA PHE A 12 6.19 -10.92 7.69
C PHE A 12 6.53 -10.03 8.90
N ASP A 13 7.82 -10.00 9.32
CA ASP A 13 8.30 -9.14 10.40
C ASP A 13 8.77 -7.76 9.91
N ASP A 14 9.04 -7.61 8.61
CA ASP A 14 9.46 -6.34 7.97
C ASP A 14 8.67 -6.16 6.67
N TRP A 15 7.44 -5.77 6.83
CA TRP A 15 6.42 -5.70 5.79
C TRP A 15 6.47 -4.36 5.06
N GLY A 16 6.64 -4.37 3.75
CA GLY A 16 6.60 -3.18 2.89
C GLY A 16 5.35 -3.14 2.01
N GLY A 17 5.13 -2.02 1.34
CA GLY A 17 3.97 -1.85 0.46
C GLY A 17 3.91 -2.85 -0.69
N THR A 18 5.05 -3.20 -1.30
CA THR A 18 5.11 -4.22 -2.36
C THR A 18 4.73 -5.59 -1.83
N GLU A 19 5.28 -5.98 -0.68
CA GLU A 19 5.00 -7.26 -0.02
C GLU A 19 3.50 -7.39 0.29
N GLN A 20 2.88 -6.32 0.78
CA GLN A 20 1.44 -6.29 1.08
C GLN A 20 0.58 -6.47 -0.17
N VAL A 21 0.90 -5.75 -1.26
CA VAL A 21 0.19 -5.89 -2.53
C VAL A 21 0.29 -7.31 -3.08
N VAL A 22 1.51 -7.88 -3.10
CA VAL A 22 1.72 -9.25 -3.61
C VAL A 22 0.96 -10.27 -2.78
N TRP A 23 1.03 -10.16 -1.44
CA TRP A 23 0.36 -11.06 -0.53
C TRP A 23 -1.16 -11.05 -0.74
N ASN A 24 -1.77 -9.88 -0.72
CA ASN A 24 -3.22 -9.74 -0.84
C ASN A 24 -3.73 -10.19 -2.22
N LEU A 25 -3.01 -9.86 -3.31
CA LEU A 25 -3.34 -10.36 -4.65
C LEU A 25 -3.22 -11.88 -4.73
N ALA A 26 -2.14 -12.47 -4.19
CA ALA A 26 -1.93 -13.91 -4.19
C ALA A 26 -3.03 -14.64 -3.40
N CYS A 27 -3.38 -14.15 -2.20
CA CYS A 27 -4.47 -14.69 -1.40
C CYS A 27 -5.82 -14.59 -2.13
N ALA A 28 -6.10 -13.45 -2.77
CA ALA A 28 -7.33 -13.27 -3.54
C ALA A 28 -7.38 -14.22 -4.76
N GLN A 29 -6.27 -14.43 -5.44
CA GLN A 29 -6.19 -15.40 -6.55
C GLN A 29 -6.38 -16.85 -6.08
N VAL A 30 -5.86 -17.23 -4.91
CA VAL A 30 -6.13 -18.55 -4.31
C VAL A 30 -7.64 -18.71 -4.04
N ARG A 31 -8.27 -17.69 -3.43
CA ARG A 31 -9.74 -17.70 -3.22
C ARG A 31 -10.53 -17.81 -4.52
N ALA A 32 -10.00 -17.26 -5.62
CA ALA A 32 -10.57 -17.37 -6.96
C ALA A 32 -10.29 -18.72 -7.65
N GLY A 33 -9.67 -19.70 -6.97
CA GLY A 33 -9.41 -21.05 -7.48
C GLY A 33 -8.15 -21.17 -8.35
N HIS A 34 -7.22 -20.21 -8.28
CA HIS A 34 -5.91 -20.34 -8.93
C HIS A 34 -4.92 -21.11 -8.04
N GLU A 35 -4.00 -21.85 -8.65
CA GLU A 35 -2.85 -22.42 -7.95
C GLU A 35 -1.74 -21.36 -7.92
N VAL A 36 -1.44 -20.83 -6.74
CA VAL A 36 -0.52 -19.70 -6.60
C VAL A 36 0.67 -20.06 -5.73
N ARG A 37 1.88 -19.68 -6.16
CA ARG A 37 3.10 -19.78 -5.36
C ARG A 37 3.83 -18.45 -5.34
N VAL A 38 4.47 -18.18 -4.21
CA VAL A 38 5.31 -16.99 -4.05
C VAL A 38 6.77 -17.41 -4.03
N PHE A 39 7.58 -16.79 -4.88
CA PHE A 39 9.02 -17.00 -4.98
C PHE A 39 9.74 -15.73 -4.55
N ALA A 40 10.61 -15.82 -3.55
CA ALA A 40 11.33 -14.67 -3.00
C ALA A 40 12.81 -15.01 -2.74
N THR A 41 13.56 -14.07 -2.18
CA THR A 41 14.88 -14.37 -1.63
C THR A 41 14.81 -14.56 -0.11
N THR A 42 15.85 -15.17 0.48
CA THR A 42 16.00 -15.28 1.94
C THR A 42 16.41 -13.97 2.61
N ALA A 43 16.40 -12.84 1.90
CA ALA A 43 16.64 -11.52 2.48
C ALA A 43 15.60 -11.23 3.57
N LEU A 44 16.06 -10.96 4.79
CA LEU A 44 15.28 -10.71 6.01
C LEU A 44 14.41 -11.88 6.51
N CYS A 45 14.35 -13.01 5.81
CA CYS A 45 13.66 -14.21 6.26
C CYS A 45 14.44 -15.46 5.83
N PRO A 46 15.15 -16.14 6.74
CA PRO A 46 16.01 -17.26 6.41
C PRO A 46 15.25 -18.56 6.10
N THR A 47 13.95 -18.63 6.42
CA THR A 47 13.12 -19.83 6.20
C THR A 47 12.98 -20.12 4.71
N PRO A 48 13.51 -21.24 4.18
CA PRO A 48 13.55 -21.48 2.74
C PRO A 48 12.20 -21.86 2.14
N ARG A 49 11.30 -22.44 2.94
CA ARG A 49 9.97 -22.85 2.51
C ARG A 49 8.99 -22.79 3.67
N GLU A 50 7.84 -22.21 3.43
CA GLU A 50 6.71 -22.20 4.36
C GLU A 50 5.39 -22.18 3.61
N THR A 51 4.32 -22.56 4.29
CA THR A 51 2.95 -22.43 3.79
C THR A 51 2.18 -21.56 4.77
N ARG A 52 1.51 -20.51 4.27
CA ARG A 52 0.69 -19.62 5.07
C ARG A 52 -0.59 -19.28 4.29
N GLU A 53 -1.74 -19.39 4.91
CA GLU A 53 -3.07 -19.16 4.30
C GLU A 53 -3.27 -19.91 2.96
N GLY A 54 -2.75 -21.13 2.86
CA GLY A 54 -2.82 -21.94 1.64
C GLY A 54 -1.81 -21.56 0.55
N LEU A 55 -1.03 -20.51 0.72
CA LEU A 55 0.04 -20.08 -0.18
C LEU A 55 1.37 -20.74 0.17
N GLU A 56 1.98 -21.40 -0.81
CA GLU A 56 3.35 -21.90 -0.69
C GLU A 56 4.35 -20.78 -1.04
N ILE A 57 5.29 -20.53 -0.13
CA ILE A 57 6.35 -19.54 -0.25
C ILE A 57 7.69 -20.27 -0.33
N LEU A 58 8.44 -20.02 -1.40
CA LEU A 58 9.78 -20.58 -1.63
C LEU A 58 10.80 -19.45 -1.64
N ARG A 59 11.85 -19.56 -0.82
CA ARG A 59 12.90 -18.55 -0.74
C ARG A 59 14.27 -19.11 -1.10
N PHE A 60 15.04 -18.31 -1.83
CA PHE A 60 16.35 -18.65 -2.36
C PHE A 60 17.41 -17.67 -1.87
N PRO A 61 18.64 -18.13 -1.59
CA PRO A 61 19.70 -17.24 -1.10
C PRO A 61 20.09 -16.21 -2.17
N PRO A 62 20.08 -14.90 -1.84
CA PRO A 62 20.52 -13.87 -2.75
C PRO A 62 22.06 -13.80 -2.78
N VAL A 63 22.63 -13.60 -3.98
CA VAL A 63 24.06 -13.34 -4.20
C VAL A 63 24.20 -11.92 -4.70
N TYR A 64 24.69 -11.04 -3.84
CA TYR A 64 24.89 -9.64 -4.19
C TYR A 64 26.19 -9.45 -4.96
N PRO A 65 26.15 -8.78 -6.14
CA PRO A 65 27.29 -8.71 -7.05
C PRO A 65 28.27 -7.57 -6.72
N TRP A 66 28.66 -7.46 -5.47
CA TRP A 66 29.53 -6.40 -4.95
C TRP A 66 30.64 -6.98 -4.07
N TRP A 67 31.83 -6.37 -4.11
CA TRP A 67 32.96 -6.81 -3.30
C TRP A 67 33.80 -5.62 -2.81
N PRO A 68 34.32 -5.62 -1.57
CA PRO A 68 34.05 -6.61 -0.51
C PRO A 68 32.67 -6.45 0.10
N MET A 69 32.08 -7.55 0.59
CA MET A 69 30.75 -7.57 1.23
C MET A 69 30.89 -7.71 2.73
N THR A 70 30.58 -6.65 3.48
CA THR A 70 30.49 -6.71 4.95
C THR A 70 29.07 -7.10 5.37
N ALA A 71 28.92 -7.60 6.63
CA ALA A 71 27.60 -7.92 7.18
C ALA A 71 26.66 -6.69 7.19
N ALA A 72 27.17 -5.52 7.56
CA ALA A 72 26.40 -4.27 7.55
C ALA A 72 25.96 -3.84 6.13
N THR A 73 26.81 -4.06 5.12
CA THR A 73 26.45 -3.80 3.73
C THR A 73 25.39 -4.78 3.27
N ARG A 74 25.52 -6.06 3.61
CA ARG A 74 24.54 -7.10 3.28
C ARG A 74 23.18 -6.79 3.90
N ASP A 75 23.10 -6.51 5.21
CA ASP A 75 21.85 -6.14 5.88
C ASP A 75 21.16 -4.96 5.18
N ARG A 76 21.94 -3.95 4.82
CA ARG A 76 21.41 -2.79 4.09
C ARG A 76 20.86 -3.14 2.71
N LEU A 77 21.53 -4.04 1.97
CA LEU A 77 21.08 -4.52 0.66
C LEU A 77 19.88 -5.46 0.79
N ASP A 78 19.81 -6.26 1.85
CA ASP A 78 18.63 -7.09 2.16
C ASP A 78 17.39 -6.24 2.42
N ARG A 79 17.55 -5.11 3.11
CA ARG A 79 16.44 -4.15 3.35
C ARG A 79 16.08 -3.35 2.11
N LYS A 80 17.07 -2.78 1.41
CA LYS A 80 16.83 -1.84 0.31
C LYS A 80 17.77 -2.11 -0.90
N GLY A 81 17.22 -2.58 -1.99
CA GLY A 81 17.90 -2.65 -3.28
C GLY A 81 18.77 -3.89 -3.50
N GLY A 82 20.00 -3.68 -4.02
CA GLY A 82 21.01 -4.71 -4.19
C GLY A 82 21.02 -5.50 -5.48
N ASN A 83 19.90 -5.58 -6.21
CA ASN A 83 19.79 -6.28 -7.50
C ASN A 83 20.57 -7.63 -7.56
N PRO A 84 20.23 -8.62 -6.72
CA PRO A 84 20.98 -9.84 -6.56
C PRO A 84 20.85 -10.81 -7.74
N PHE A 85 21.82 -11.71 -7.87
CA PHE A 85 21.59 -13.00 -8.50
C PHE A 85 20.85 -13.92 -7.52
N VAL A 86 19.96 -14.78 -8.03
CA VAL A 86 19.19 -15.70 -7.21
C VAL A 86 19.36 -17.12 -7.77
N PRO A 87 20.42 -17.84 -7.35
CA PRO A 87 20.63 -19.22 -7.75
C PRO A 87 19.45 -20.11 -7.35
N GLY A 88 19.08 -21.06 -8.22
CA GLY A 88 17.98 -21.99 -7.98
C GLY A 88 16.60 -21.47 -8.41
N LEU A 89 16.33 -20.15 -8.41
CA LEU A 89 15.02 -19.60 -8.78
C LEU A 89 14.57 -20.02 -10.19
N ALA A 90 15.46 -19.93 -11.19
CA ALA A 90 15.13 -20.32 -12.56
C ALA A 90 14.82 -21.82 -12.70
N ARG A 91 15.48 -22.66 -11.91
CA ARG A 91 15.21 -24.09 -11.86
C ARG A 91 13.85 -24.35 -11.23
N ALA A 92 13.59 -23.77 -10.09
CA ALA A 92 12.30 -23.95 -9.38
C ALA A 92 11.10 -23.47 -10.20
N LEU A 93 11.21 -22.33 -10.89
CA LEU A 93 10.17 -21.86 -11.81
C LEU A 93 9.94 -22.86 -12.97
N ARG A 94 10.99 -23.40 -13.57
CA ARG A 94 10.86 -24.39 -14.65
C ARG A 94 10.27 -25.71 -14.17
N GLU A 95 10.68 -26.19 -13.00
CA GLU A 95 10.16 -27.44 -12.40
C GLU A 95 8.69 -27.32 -12.02
N TRP A 96 8.27 -26.15 -11.52
CA TRP A 96 6.86 -25.93 -11.21
C TRP A 96 6.02 -25.65 -12.45
N ALA A 97 6.61 -25.14 -13.53
CA ALA A 97 5.97 -24.85 -14.82
C ALA A 97 4.69 -24.01 -14.67
N PRO A 98 4.79 -22.73 -14.21
CA PRO A 98 3.62 -21.85 -14.10
C PRO A 98 3.08 -21.46 -15.48
N ASP A 99 1.77 -21.18 -15.56
CA ASP A 99 1.15 -20.54 -16.72
C ASP A 99 1.56 -19.07 -16.84
N VAL A 100 1.74 -18.42 -15.67
CA VAL A 100 2.07 -17.01 -15.55
C VAL A 100 3.21 -16.80 -14.55
N ILE A 101 4.21 -16.03 -14.94
CA ILE A 101 5.25 -15.49 -14.05
C ILE A 101 4.99 -14.00 -13.90
N HIS A 102 4.56 -13.57 -12.71
CA HIS A 102 4.38 -12.16 -12.38
C HIS A 102 5.52 -11.69 -11.48
N CYS A 103 6.42 -10.87 -12.03
CA CYS A 103 7.60 -10.38 -11.33
C CYS A 103 7.34 -8.99 -10.73
N HIS A 104 7.53 -8.86 -9.42
CA HIS A 104 7.40 -7.60 -8.66
C HIS A 104 8.76 -7.00 -8.31
N ALA A 105 9.81 -7.46 -8.98
CA ALA A 105 11.17 -6.95 -8.83
C ALA A 105 11.70 -6.49 -10.18
N MET A 106 12.65 -5.57 -10.13
CA MET A 106 13.34 -5.09 -11.33
C MET A 106 14.74 -5.73 -11.48
N GLY A 107 15.39 -5.43 -12.56
CA GLY A 107 16.79 -5.84 -12.81
C GLY A 107 16.94 -7.33 -13.05
N ARG A 108 17.91 -7.98 -12.38
CA ARG A 108 18.31 -9.37 -12.65
C ARG A 108 17.22 -10.40 -12.39
N ILE A 109 16.38 -10.16 -11.39
CA ILE A 109 15.26 -11.07 -11.07
C ILE A 109 14.23 -11.01 -12.20
N ALA A 110 13.84 -9.80 -12.63
CA ALA A 110 12.88 -9.67 -13.73
C ALA A 110 13.43 -10.20 -15.05
N GLU A 111 14.69 -9.93 -15.37
CA GLU A 111 15.34 -10.51 -16.55
C GLU A 111 15.35 -12.05 -16.51
N LEU A 112 15.60 -12.63 -15.34
CA LEU A 112 15.53 -14.08 -15.14
C LEU A 112 14.11 -14.61 -15.40
N CYS A 113 13.09 -13.92 -14.87
CA CYS A 113 11.67 -14.29 -15.07
C CYS A 113 11.30 -14.25 -16.56
N ILE A 114 11.66 -13.18 -17.29
CA ILE A 114 11.42 -13.05 -18.74
C ILE A 114 12.09 -14.20 -19.50
N ARG A 115 13.36 -14.49 -19.20
CA ARG A 115 14.09 -15.59 -19.85
C ARG A 115 13.51 -16.98 -19.57
N VAL A 116 13.01 -17.20 -18.35
CA VAL A 116 12.34 -18.46 -18.02
C VAL A 116 11.02 -18.55 -18.80
N ALA A 117 10.24 -17.48 -18.82
CA ALA A 117 8.97 -17.43 -19.55
C ALA A 117 9.15 -17.73 -21.05
N GLU A 118 10.15 -17.11 -21.69
CA GLU A 118 10.47 -17.37 -23.11
C GLU A 118 10.82 -18.83 -23.37
N LYS A 119 11.55 -19.48 -22.46
CA LYS A 119 11.96 -20.89 -22.62
C LYS A 119 10.85 -21.89 -22.33
N THR A 120 9.93 -21.54 -21.44
CA THR A 120 8.83 -22.44 -21.02
C THR A 120 7.54 -22.18 -21.77
N GLY A 121 7.41 -21.04 -22.42
CA GLY A 121 6.17 -20.57 -23.02
C GLY A 121 5.20 -19.92 -22.01
N ALA A 122 5.60 -19.76 -20.74
CA ALA A 122 4.80 -19.08 -19.75
C ALA A 122 4.59 -17.59 -20.12
N ARG A 123 3.48 -17.03 -19.71
CA ARG A 123 3.23 -15.58 -19.79
C ARG A 123 4.06 -14.84 -18.75
N CYS A 124 4.52 -13.63 -19.07
CA CYS A 124 5.33 -12.86 -18.13
C CYS A 124 4.80 -11.43 -17.98
N ALA A 125 4.43 -11.05 -16.75
CA ALA A 125 4.15 -9.68 -16.37
C ALA A 125 5.23 -9.14 -15.43
N VAL A 126 5.46 -7.82 -15.49
CA VAL A 126 6.34 -7.11 -14.56
C VAL A 126 5.58 -5.97 -13.91
N SER A 127 5.56 -5.93 -12.57
CA SER A 127 4.95 -4.82 -11.81
C SER A 127 5.96 -3.73 -11.50
N LEU A 128 5.52 -2.49 -11.69
CA LEU A 128 6.18 -1.26 -11.28
C LEU A 128 5.48 -0.71 -10.03
N HIS A 129 6.19 -0.70 -8.91
CA HIS A 129 5.65 -0.25 -7.61
C HIS A 129 6.07 1.18 -7.27
N GLY A 130 5.99 2.10 -8.26
CA GLY A 130 6.18 3.53 -8.02
C GLY A 130 7.63 3.98 -7.85
N GLY A 131 8.61 3.25 -8.35
CA GLY A 131 10.04 3.53 -8.11
C GLY A 131 10.82 4.20 -9.25
N GLY A 132 10.21 4.54 -10.38
CA GLY A 132 10.96 4.97 -11.57
C GLY A 132 10.97 6.48 -11.83
N ALA A 133 9.82 7.11 -11.87
CA ALA A 133 9.69 8.48 -12.37
C ALA A 133 9.69 9.56 -11.26
N ASN A 134 9.36 9.21 -10.00
CA ASN A 134 9.09 10.17 -8.94
C ASN A 134 9.93 9.99 -7.66
N VAL A 135 11.04 9.25 -7.72
CA VAL A 135 11.94 9.14 -6.55
C VAL A 135 12.74 10.44 -6.41
N PRO A 136 12.62 11.16 -5.28
CA PRO A 136 13.43 12.36 -5.03
C PRO A 136 14.92 12.06 -5.16
N ALA A 137 15.70 13.00 -5.73
CA ALA A 137 17.13 12.82 -5.98
C ALA A 137 17.91 12.40 -4.71
N ALA A 138 17.52 12.94 -3.54
CA ALA A 138 18.10 12.58 -2.25
C ALA A 138 17.85 11.10 -1.88
N GLU A 139 16.65 10.58 -2.13
CA GLU A 139 16.30 9.19 -1.88
C GLU A 139 17.02 8.25 -2.86
N ALA A 140 17.06 8.62 -4.15
CA ALA A 140 17.82 7.89 -5.16
C ALA A 140 19.33 7.83 -4.82
N ALA A 141 19.90 8.90 -4.27
CA ALA A 141 21.27 8.95 -3.79
C ALA A 141 21.47 8.02 -2.58
N SER A 142 20.53 8.01 -1.63
CA SER A 142 20.59 7.14 -0.45
C SER A 142 20.53 5.65 -0.81
N LEU A 143 19.74 5.27 -1.81
CA LEU A 143 19.66 3.90 -2.33
C LEU A 143 20.96 3.43 -2.99
N ARG A 144 21.76 4.35 -3.57
CA ARG A 144 23.05 4.06 -4.21
C ARG A 144 24.24 4.11 -3.22
N ALA A 145 24.09 4.81 -2.11
CA ALA A 145 25.17 5.02 -1.14
C ALA A 145 25.85 3.74 -0.64
N PRO A 146 25.11 2.64 -0.34
CA PRO A 146 25.73 1.41 0.20
C PRO A 146 26.75 0.76 -0.72
N THR A 147 26.64 0.95 -2.04
CA THR A 147 27.45 0.28 -3.06
C THR A 147 28.45 1.19 -3.75
N ARG A 148 28.46 2.50 -3.45
CA ARG A 148 29.26 3.51 -4.16
C ARG A 148 30.78 3.24 -4.13
N ARG A 149 31.26 2.60 -3.07
CA ARG A 149 32.70 2.28 -2.87
C ARG A 149 33.04 0.82 -3.12
N LEU A 150 32.10 0.01 -3.60
CA LEU A 150 32.28 -1.41 -3.83
C LEU A 150 32.57 -1.71 -5.31
N LEU A 151 33.36 -2.75 -5.57
CA LEU A 151 33.60 -3.24 -6.94
C LEU A 151 32.37 -3.97 -7.45
N PRO A 152 31.75 -3.51 -8.57
CA PRO A 152 30.54 -4.10 -9.13
C PRO A 152 30.86 -5.27 -10.07
N TRP A 153 31.40 -6.37 -9.55
CA TRP A 153 31.77 -7.54 -10.37
C TRP A 153 30.56 -8.12 -11.17
N GLY A 154 29.35 -7.91 -10.67
CA GLY A 154 28.15 -8.32 -11.37
C GLY A 154 27.92 -7.61 -12.72
N LYS A 155 28.41 -6.38 -12.91
CA LYS A 155 28.35 -5.70 -14.21
C LYS A 155 29.23 -6.40 -15.23
N ILE A 156 30.37 -6.93 -14.82
CA ILE A 156 31.27 -7.70 -15.67
C ILE A 156 30.59 -8.99 -16.08
N LEU A 157 29.97 -9.69 -15.13
CA LEU A 157 29.24 -10.93 -15.41
C LEU A 157 28.01 -10.67 -16.31
N ASP A 158 27.26 -9.60 -16.08
CA ASP A 158 26.13 -9.23 -16.94
C ASP A 158 26.58 -9.02 -18.39
N LYS A 159 27.70 -8.33 -18.60
CA LYS A 159 28.29 -8.12 -19.93
C LYS A 159 28.75 -9.44 -20.56
N ALA A 160 29.44 -10.28 -19.81
CA ALA A 160 29.90 -11.59 -20.27
C ALA A 160 28.73 -12.52 -20.63
N LEU A 161 27.64 -12.48 -19.89
CA LEU A 161 26.41 -13.24 -20.12
C LEU A 161 25.47 -12.58 -21.13
N ARG A 162 25.87 -11.49 -21.79
CA ARG A 162 25.03 -10.68 -22.71
C ARG A 162 23.66 -10.33 -22.11
N ARG A 163 23.64 -9.99 -20.81
CA ARG A 163 22.43 -9.55 -20.12
C ARG A 163 22.26 -8.05 -20.35
N THR A 164 21.62 -7.69 -21.44
CA THR A 164 21.39 -6.31 -21.85
C THR A 164 19.91 -6.00 -22.02
N ARG A 165 19.04 -6.83 -21.44
CA ARG A 165 17.59 -6.65 -21.58
C ARG A 165 17.13 -5.38 -20.90
N ARG A 166 16.25 -4.71 -21.59
CA ARG A 166 15.52 -3.55 -21.07
C ARG A 166 14.24 -4.08 -20.42
N VAL A 167 14.30 -4.27 -19.12
CA VAL A 167 13.09 -4.48 -18.31
C VAL A 167 12.55 -3.08 -17.98
N PRO A 168 11.30 -2.77 -18.23
CA PRO A 168 10.12 -3.59 -18.55
C PRO A 168 9.80 -3.76 -20.04
N GLU A 169 10.52 -3.12 -20.97
CA GLU A 169 10.21 -3.15 -22.42
C GLU A 169 10.15 -4.58 -23.00
N ASP A 170 10.98 -5.49 -22.47
CA ASP A 170 11.05 -6.89 -22.91
C ASP A 170 10.03 -7.80 -22.19
N ALA A 171 9.22 -7.28 -21.27
CA ALA A 171 8.18 -8.05 -20.59
C ALA A 171 7.00 -8.35 -21.51
N GLY A 172 6.25 -9.41 -21.26
CA GLY A 172 5.00 -9.69 -21.99
C GLY A 172 3.91 -8.66 -21.70
N GLY A 173 3.92 -8.06 -20.49
CA GLY A 173 3.07 -6.97 -20.08
C GLY A 173 3.59 -6.26 -18.84
N ILE A 174 3.13 -5.03 -18.63
CA ILE A 174 3.51 -4.16 -17.52
C ILE A 174 2.29 -3.91 -16.66
N VAL A 175 2.45 -4.00 -15.34
CA VAL A 175 1.44 -3.62 -14.34
C VAL A 175 1.97 -2.42 -13.57
N CYS A 176 1.27 -1.30 -13.59
CA CYS A 176 1.63 -0.08 -12.88
C CYS A 176 0.65 0.17 -11.73
N VAL A 177 1.17 0.48 -10.54
CA VAL A 177 0.34 0.87 -9.38
C VAL A 177 -0.01 2.36 -9.39
N GLY A 178 0.71 3.17 -10.15
CA GLY A 178 0.46 4.59 -10.38
C GLY A 178 -0.09 4.85 -11.78
N GLU A 179 -1.11 5.70 -11.88
CA GLU A 179 -1.74 6.03 -13.16
C GLU A 179 -0.80 6.80 -14.09
N ASP A 180 -0.07 7.82 -13.56
CA ASP A 180 0.92 8.58 -14.32
C ASP A 180 2.00 7.67 -14.93
N GLU A 181 2.43 6.65 -14.16
CA GLU A 181 3.40 5.67 -14.63
C GLU A 181 2.80 4.76 -15.70
N ALA A 182 1.52 4.37 -15.55
CA ALA A 182 0.82 3.60 -16.57
C ALA A 182 0.69 4.38 -17.88
N ASP A 183 0.36 5.68 -17.83
CA ASP A 183 0.25 6.54 -19.02
C ASP A 183 1.60 6.68 -19.74
N LEU A 184 2.69 6.87 -18.99
CA LEU A 184 4.04 6.91 -19.56
C LEU A 184 4.40 5.60 -20.28
N TRP A 185 3.98 4.46 -19.73
CA TRP A 185 4.28 3.16 -20.31
C TRP A 185 3.35 2.78 -21.48
N ARG A 186 2.10 3.23 -21.50
CA ARG A 186 1.17 3.03 -22.64
C ARG A 186 1.71 3.60 -23.95
N ALA A 187 2.52 4.67 -23.86
CA ALA A 187 3.21 5.23 -25.04
C ALA A 187 4.39 4.37 -25.54
N ARG A 188 4.85 3.38 -24.76
CA ARG A 188 6.09 2.62 -25.01
C ARG A 188 5.90 1.11 -25.06
N HIS A 189 4.81 0.61 -24.50
CA HIS A 189 4.53 -0.82 -24.39
C HIS A 189 3.07 -1.12 -24.73
N PRO A 190 2.79 -2.14 -25.57
CA PRO A 190 1.44 -2.42 -26.07
C PRO A 190 0.48 -2.99 -25.01
N ARG A 191 1.00 -3.51 -23.91
CA ARG A 191 0.18 -4.16 -22.85
C ARG A 191 0.55 -3.58 -21.49
N VAL A 192 -0.23 -2.60 -21.06
CA VAL A 192 -0.05 -1.92 -19.78
C VAL A 192 -1.37 -1.94 -19.01
N LEU A 193 -1.34 -2.49 -17.81
CA LEU A 193 -2.45 -2.45 -16.87
C LEU A 193 -2.15 -1.42 -15.77
N PHE A 194 -3.05 -0.48 -15.55
CA PHE A 194 -3.12 0.26 -14.29
C PHE A 194 -3.88 -0.59 -13.26
N LEU A 195 -3.17 -1.02 -12.22
CA LEU A 195 -3.71 -1.78 -11.10
C LEU A 195 -3.35 -1.06 -9.81
N PRO A 196 -4.28 -0.27 -9.25
CA PRO A 196 -4.04 0.49 -8.02
C PRO A 196 -3.84 -0.43 -6.82
N ASN A 197 -3.44 0.15 -5.69
CA ASN A 197 -3.47 -0.54 -4.40
C ASN A 197 -4.92 -0.85 -4.01
N GLY A 198 -5.10 -1.97 -3.32
CA GLY A 198 -6.40 -2.45 -2.88
C GLY A 198 -6.65 -2.30 -1.39
N VAL A 199 -7.85 -2.67 -1.00
CA VAL A 199 -8.32 -2.76 0.39
C VAL A 199 -9.04 -4.09 0.61
N ASP A 200 -9.01 -4.62 1.80
CA ASP A 200 -9.86 -5.75 2.23
C ASP A 200 -11.19 -5.18 2.73
N VAL A 201 -12.16 -5.09 1.82
CA VAL A 201 -13.46 -4.50 2.12
C VAL A 201 -14.16 -5.25 3.26
N ALA A 202 -14.11 -6.56 3.29
CA ALA A 202 -14.77 -7.39 4.30
C ALA A 202 -14.22 -7.13 5.72
N LEU A 203 -12.90 -6.90 5.84
CA LEU A 203 -12.26 -6.58 7.11
C LEU A 203 -12.78 -5.26 7.70
N PHE A 204 -12.97 -4.25 6.87
CA PHE A 204 -13.35 -2.91 7.32
C PHE A 204 -14.87 -2.75 7.45
N GLU A 205 -15.69 -3.38 6.60
CA GLU A 205 -17.15 -3.40 6.73
C GLU A 205 -17.61 -4.08 8.03
N GLY A 206 -16.84 -5.05 8.53
CA GLY A 206 -17.22 -5.88 9.68
C GLY A 206 -18.21 -6.97 9.27
N SER A 207 -17.77 -8.22 9.32
CA SER A 207 -18.55 -9.39 8.90
C SER A 207 -19.63 -9.85 9.89
N ASP A 208 -20.13 -8.98 10.77
CA ASP A 208 -21.25 -9.31 11.64
C ASP A 208 -22.55 -8.71 11.07
N PRO A 209 -23.45 -9.53 10.50
CA PRO A 209 -24.75 -9.06 10.00
C PRO A 209 -25.65 -8.49 11.10
N THR A 210 -25.27 -8.61 12.39
CA THR A 210 -26.00 -8.04 13.52
C THR A 210 -25.54 -6.63 13.90
N THR A 211 -24.43 -6.13 13.36
CA THR A 211 -23.96 -4.76 13.55
C THR A 211 -24.34 -3.84 12.43
N GLN A 212 -25.58 -3.91 11.95
CA GLN A 212 -26.18 -2.75 11.30
C GLN A 212 -26.06 -1.59 12.27
N ARG A 213 -25.46 -0.48 11.84
CA ARG A 213 -25.52 0.78 12.58
C ARG A 213 -26.98 1.07 12.87
N SER A 214 -27.47 0.64 14.02
CA SER A 214 -28.74 1.16 14.51
C SER A 214 -28.49 2.63 14.83
N ASN A 215 -29.20 3.52 14.18
CA ASN A 215 -29.28 4.93 14.57
C ASN A 215 -30.02 5.07 15.92
N ASP A 216 -30.02 4.04 16.75
CA ASP A 216 -30.59 4.05 18.08
C ASP A 216 -29.56 4.62 19.06
N PRO A 217 -29.78 5.81 19.60
CA PRO A 217 -28.86 6.45 20.56
C PRO A 217 -28.74 5.70 21.90
N THR A 218 -29.47 4.60 22.09
CA THR A 218 -29.49 3.86 23.38
C THR A 218 -28.64 2.58 23.40
N THR A 219 -28.03 2.16 22.28
CA THR A 219 -27.20 0.95 22.26
C THR A 219 -25.83 1.22 22.88
N LYS A 220 -25.67 0.89 24.15
CA LYS A 220 -24.40 0.90 24.88
C LYS A 220 -23.42 -0.07 24.20
N ARG A 221 -22.34 0.48 23.60
CA ARG A 221 -21.17 -0.27 23.12
C ARG A 221 -20.43 -0.86 24.34
N SER A 222 -20.41 -2.17 24.45
CA SER A 222 -19.67 -2.90 25.48
C SER A 222 -18.19 -3.00 25.13
N ASN A 223 -17.33 -2.70 26.11
CA ASN A 223 -15.91 -2.98 26.23
C ASN A 223 -14.96 -2.35 25.20
N ASP A 224 -14.65 -1.07 25.38
CA ASP A 224 -13.32 -0.59 25.03
C ASP A 224 -12.79 0.35 26.15
N GLN A 225 -11.63 -0.01 26.72
CA GLN A 225 -10.94 0.77 27.75
C GLN A 225 -10.24 1.99 27.16
N THR A 226 -10.93 2.82 26.38
CA THR A 226 -10.31 4.04 25.86
C THR A 226 -11.33 5.17 25.78
N ILE A 227 -11.18 6.11 26.71
CA ILE A 227 -11.81 7.44 26.75
C ILE A 227 -13.33 7.39 26.84
N GLN A 228 -13.87 7.57 28.08
CA GLN A 228 -15.25 7.95 28.27
C GLN A 228 -15.52 9.25 27.49
N ARG A 229 -16.28 9.15 26.42
CA ARG A 229 -16.71 10.33 25.65
C ARG A 229 -17.82 11.03 26.40
N PRO A 230 -17.81 12.34 26.51
CA PRO A 230 -19.07 13.07 26.65
C PRO A 230 -19.95 12.69 25.43
N ASN A 231 -21.22 12.46 25.62
CA ASN A 231 -22.16 11.88 24.63
C ASN A 231 -22.33 12.68 23.31
N ASP A 232 -21.65 13.84 23.17
CA ASP A 232 -21.83 14.78 22.04
C ASP A 232 -20.58 15.00 21.17
N GLN A 233 -19.47 14.27 21.39
CA GLN A 233 -18.25 14.48 20.62
C GLN A 233 -18.16 13.61 19.37
N THR A 234 -17.89 14.24 18.22
CA THR A 234 -17.58 13.58 16.95
C THR A 234 -16.12 13.18 16.88
N ARG A 235 -15.86 11.90 16.71
CA ARG A 235 -14.50 11.35 16.56
C ARG A 235 -14.03 11.45 15.13
N VAL A 236 -13.05 12.30 14.88
CA VAL A 236 -12.32 12.40 13.63
C VAL A 236 -11.10 11.50 13.67
N LEU A 237 -11.05 10.49 12.82
CA LEU A 237 -9.91 9.59 12.69
C LEU A 237 -8.96 10.07 11.58
N CYS A 238 -7.65 10.03 11.87
CA CYS A 238 -6.59 10.18 10.89
C CYS A 238 -5.60 9.03 11.04
N VAL A 239 -5.49 8.19 10.01
CA VAL A 239 -4.53 7.09 9.96
C VAL A 239 -3.41 7.47 9.01
N ALA A 240 -2.22 7.73 9.54
CA ALA A 240 -1.04 8.12 8.77
C ALA A 240 0.20 8.08 9.67
N ARG A 241 1.40 8.04 9.08
CA ARG A 241 2.62 8.41 9.82
C ARG A 241 2.44 9.80 10.41
N ILE A 242 2.94 10.02 11.63
CA ILE A 242 2.91 11.33 12.25
C ILE A 242 4.18 12.07 11.83
N ASP A 243 4.03 12.94 10.83
CA ASP A 243 5.07 13.79 10.26
C ASP A 243 4.47 15.05 9.60
N ARG A 244 5.32 16.04 9.30
CA ARG A 244 4.89 17.31 8.70
C ARG A 244 4.25 17.17 7.32
N GLN A 245 4.58 16.09 6.59
CA GLN A 245 3.98 15.82 5.28
C GLN A 245 2.50 15.44 5.39
N LYS A 246 2.12 14.76 6.49
CA LYS A 246 0.73 14.35 6.76
C LYS A 246 -0.10 15.44 7.43
N ASN A 247 0.54 16.51 7.91
CA ASN A 247 -0.11 17.77 8.32
C ASN A 247 -1.20 17.63 9.40
N GLN A 248 -1.00 16.74 10.37
CA GLN A 248 -1.95 16.55 11.48
C GLN A 248 -2.15 17.82 12.32
N MET A 249 -1.24 18.81 12.20
CA MET A 249 -1.39 20.12 12.85
C MET A 249 -2.70 20.81 12.44
N ALA A 250 -3.13 20.64 11.18
CA ALA A 250 -4.42 21.18 10.73
C ALA A 250 -5.62 20.59 11.48
N LEU A 251 -5.54 19.33 11.91
CA LEU A 251 -6.57 18.71 12.75
C LEU A 251 -6.53 19.24 14.18
N VAL A 252 -5.34 19.49 14.73
CA VAL A 252 -5.19 20.12 16.06
C VAL A 252 -5.77 21.52 16.05
N GLU A 253 -5.52 22.32 15.01
CA GLU A 253 -6.12 23.66 14.84
C GLU A 253 -7.66 23.58 14.68
N ALA A 254 -8.18 22.54 14.08
CA ALA A 254 -9.62 22.34 13.95
C ALA A 254 -10.30 22.11 15.31
N LEU A 255 -9.62 21.46 16.28
CA LEU A 255 -10.14 21.26 17.64
C LEU A 255 -10.44 22.58 18.36
N ALA A 256 -9.64 23.63 18.10
CA ALA A 256 -9.87 24.95 18.71
C ALA A 256 -11.12 25.64 18.14
N ARG A 257 -11.47 25.34 16.89
CA ARG A 257 -12.59 25.98 16.18
C ARG A 257 -13.94 25.33 16.44
N ASP A 258 -13.93 24.02 16.78
CA ASP A 258 -15.17 23.29 17.09
C ASP A 258 -14.98 22.38 18.32
N PRO A 259 -15.61 22.70 19.45
CA PRO A 259 -15.49 21.94 20.71
C PRO A 259 -16.15 20.55 20.61
N ARG A 260 -16.97 20.30 19.60
CA ARG A 260 -17.58 18.98 19.39
C ARG A 260 -16.61 17.96 18.80
N LEU A 261 -15.46 18.40 18.27
CA LEU A 261 -14.47 17.50 17.67
C LEU A 261 -13.59 16.84 18.71
N ALA A 262 -13.35 15.54 18.55
CA ALA A 262 -12.25 14.80 19.16
C ALA A 262 -11.44 14.14 18.06
N VAL A 263 -10.10 14.28 18.08
CA VAL A 263 -9.20 13.77 17.06
C VAL A 263 -8.46 12.54 17.57
N ARG A 264 -8.50 11.47 16.78
CA ARG A 264 -7.74 10.24 16.98
C ARG A 264 -6.69 10.11 15.86
N LEU A 265 -5.41 10.14 16.24
CA LEU A 265 -4.30 9.90 15.34
C LEU A 265 -3.79 8.47 15.52
N VAL A 266 -3.67 7.72 14.43
CA VAL A 266 -3.17 6.35 14.40
C VAL A 266 -2.01 6.26 13.42
N GLY A 267 -0.84 5.83 13.89
CA GLY A 267 0.35 5.63 13.08
C GLY A 267 1.65 5.90 13.82
N PRO A 268 2.79 5.48 13.25
CA PRO A 268 4.09 5.69 13.87
C PRO A 268 4.52 7.16 13.78
N ALA A 269 5.11 7.67 14.86
CA ALA A 269 5.76 8.98 14.85
C ALA A 269 7.15 8.86 14.18
N THR A 270 7.25 9.33 12.95
CA THR A 270 8.51 9.35 12.20
C THR A 270 9.32 10.63 12.41
N GLU A 271 8.66 11.67 12.94
CA GLU A 271 9.26 12.92 13.38
C GLU A 271 8.85 13.20 14.83
N PRO A 272 9.65 12.77 15.84
CA PRO A 272 9.30 12.92 17.26
C PRO A 272 9.06 14.37 17.70
N ASP A 273 9.83 15.31 17.18
CA ASP A 273 9.68 16.74 17.44
C ASP A 273 8.33 17.29 16.92
N TYR A 274 7.83 16.75 15.82
CA TYR A 274 6.50 17.10 15.31
C TYR A 274 5.39 16.55 16.20
N LEU A 275 5.54 15.33 16.72
CA LEU A 275 4.60 14.76 17.68
C LEU A 275 4.51 15.62 18.96
N GLU A 276 5.65 16.04 19.51
CA GLU A 276 5.68 16.94 20.67
C GLU A 276 5.03 18.29 20.35
N ALA A 277 5.27 18.86 19.16
CA ALA A 277 4.63 20.08 18.71
C ALA A 277 3.10 19.95 18.63
N LEU A 278 2.56 18.79 18.18
CA LEU A 278 1.12 18.54 18.17
C LEU A 278 0.52 18.55 19.58
N ARG A 279 1.20 17.89 20.54
CA ARG A 279 0.76 17.83 21.95
C ARG A 279 0.81 19.20 22.60
N ALA A 280 1.92 19.93 22.43
CA ALA A 280 2.05 21.26 22.98
C ALA A 280 0.97 22.21 22.42
N ARG A 281 0.74 22.15 21.12
CA ARG A 281 -0.28 22.99 20.46
C ARG A 281 -1.70 22.66 20.94
N ALA A 282 -2.05 21.38 21.10
CA ALA A 282 -3.33 20.98 21.65
C ALA A 282 -3.52 21.49 23.08
N ALA A 283 -2.46 21.49 23.91
CA ALA A 283 -2.50 22.02 25.28
C ALA A 283 -2.69 23.54 25.28
N GLU A 284 -1.94 24.28 24.44
CA GLU A 284 -2.10 25.74 24.28
C GLU A 284 -3.53 26.13 23.88
N LEU A 285 -4.17 25.30 23.05
CA LEU A 285 -5.54 25.51 22.59
C LEU A 285 -6.61 25.01 23.57
N GLY A 286 -6.23 24.48 24.74
CA GLY A 286 -7.17 23.92 25.71
C GLY A 286 -7.92 22.68 25.17
N ALA A 287 -7.29 21.90 24.28
CA ALA A 287 -7.89 20.78 23.59
C ALA A 287 -7.11 19.45 23.78
N ALA A 288 -6.21 19.41 24.77
CA ALA A 288 -5.36 18.23 25.01
C ALA A 288 -6.15 16.96 25.31
N ASP A 289 -7.27 17.05 26.00
CA ASP A 289 -8.21 15.98 26.34
C ASP A 289 -8.99 15.45 25.11
N ARG A 290 -9.03 16.21 24.04
CA ARG A 290 -9.71 15.87 22.77
C ARG A 290 -8.77 15.36 21.68
N LEU A 291 -7.46 15.31 21.95
CA LEU A 291 -6.44 14.74 21.07
C LEU A 291 -5.94 13.40 21.64
N SER A 292 -6.16 12.32 20.92
CA SER A 292 -5.64 11.00 21.30
C SER A 292 -4.74 10.42 20.21
N ILE A 293 -3.65 9.74 20.63
CA ILE A 293 -2.63 9.19 19.73
C ILE A 293 -2.39 7.72 20.08
N ALA A 294 -2.69 6.81 19.16
CA ALA A 294 -2.62 5.36 19.39
C ALA A 294 -1.26 4.74 19.05
N GLY A 295 -0.37 5.48 18.37
CA GLY A 295 0.84 4.86 17.80
C GLY A 295 0.56 3.99 16.58
N ALA A 296 1.51 3.12 16.23
CA ALA A 296 1.39 2.26 15.05
C ALA A 296 0.52 1.04 15.34
N LEU A 297 -0.41 0.75 14.43
CA LEU A 297 -1.13 -0.51 14.36
C LEU A 297 -0.73 -1.26 13.09
N PRO A 298 -0.71 -2.60 13.06
CA PRO A 298 -0.37 -3.35 11.87
C PRO A 298 -1.36 -3.07 10.72
N PRO A 299 -0.89 -2.81 9.49
CA PRO A 299 -1.77 -2.65 8.34
C PRO A 299 -2.64 -3.90 8.12
N GLY A 300 -3.92 -3.70 7.86
CA GLY A 300 -4.87 -4.79 7.64
C GLY A 300 -5.18 -5.63 8.89
N SER A 301 -4.90 -5.11 10.10
CA SER A 301 -5.23 -5.80 11.33
C SER A 301 -6.67 -5.53 11.80
N PRO A 302 -7.28 -6.46 12.56
CA PRO A 302 -8.58 -6.24 13.19
C PRO A 302 -8.61 -5.01 14.11
N GLU A 303 -7.49 -4.72 14.79
CA GLU A 303 -7.33 -3.57 15.68
C GLU A 303 -7.39 -2.26 14.89
N LEU A 304 -6.71 -2.20 13.73
CA LEU A 304 -6.79 -1.04 12.84
C LEU A 304 -8.21 -0.88 12.30
N ALA A 305 -8.85 -1.95 11.85
CA ALA A 305 -10.23 -1.90 11.37
C ALA A 305 -11.21 -1.44 12.47
N ALA A 306 -10.97 -1.80 13.74
CA ALA A 306 -11.75 -1.33 14.87
C ALA A 306 -11.65 0.19 15.07
N GLU A 307 -10.46 0.80 14.83
CA GLU A 307 -10.30 2.27 14.89
C GLU A 307 -11.17 2.97 13.85
N TYR A 308 -11.21 2.44 12.61
CA TYR A 308 -12.09 2.98 11.56
C TYR A 308 -13.56 2.83 11.96
N ARG A 309 -14.00 1.65 12.39
CA ARG A 309 -15.40 1.43 12.80
C ARG A 309 -15.84 2.27 13.99
N ALA A 310 -14.91 2.63 14.87
CA ALA A 310 -15.17 3.46 16.03
C ALA A 310 -15.23 4.96 15.72
N ALA A 311 -14.83 5.39 14.54
CA ALA A 311 -14.84 6.79 14.11
C ALA A 311 -16.20 7.22 13.54
N ASP A 312 -16.44 8.53 13.50
CA ASP A 312 -17.61 9.14 12.90
C ASP A 312 -17.27 9.79 11.54
N VAL A 313 -16.03 10.32 11.41
CA VAL A 313 -15.50 10.95 10.21
C VAL A 313 -14.05 10.55 10.05
N PHE A 314 -13.60 10.31 8.82
CA PHE A 314 -12.19 10.15 8.50
C PHE A 314 -11.64 11.43 7.86
N ALA A 315 -10.45 11.89 8.29
CA ALA A 315 -9.81 13.06 7.71
C ALA A 315 -8.34 12.80 7.37
N LEU A 316 -7.94 13.15 6.15
CA LEU A 316 -6.54 13.04 5.68
C LEU A 316 -6.05 14.39 5.14
N PRO A 317 -5.40 15.24 5.98
CA PRO A 317 -4.99 16.59 5.60
C PRO A 317 -3.59 16.65 4.97
N SER A 318 -3.12 15.59 4.34
CA SER A 318 -1.78 15.47 3.77
C SER A 318 -1.42 16.62 2.83
N ARG A 319 -0.16 17.09 2.88
CA ARG A 319 0.41 18.02 1.90
C ARG A 319 0.92 17.32 0.64
N HIS A 320 1.20 16.03 0.76
CA HIS A 320 1.56 15.17 -0.36
C HIS A 320 1.08 13.75 -0.06
N GLU A 321 0.36 13.15 -1.01
CA GLU A 321 -0.16 11.79 -0.91
C GLU A 321 -0.11 11.12 -2.28
N PRO A 322 0.75 10.08 -2.44
CA PRO A 322 0.88 9.38 -3.72
C PRO A 322 -0.38 8.63 -4.17
N PHE A 323 -1.18 8.10 -3.22
CA PHE A 323 -2.39 7.35 -3.54
C PHE A 323 -3.51 7.52 -2.49
N GLY A 324 -3.24 7.23 -1.21
CA GLY A 324 -4.22 7.33 -0.13
C GLY A 324 -4.94 6.01 0.19
N ILE A 325 -4.20 4.90 0.38
CA ILE A 325 -4.79 3.59 0.77
C ILE A 325 -5.73 3.72 1.97
N VAL A 326 -5.36 4.53 2.96
CA VAL A 326 -6.15 4.79 4.17
C VAL A 326 -7.53 5.40 3.89
N VAL A 327 -7.70 6.04 2.72
CA VAL A 327 -9.01 6.54 2.25
C VAL A 327 -9.86 5.36 1.76
N LEU A 328 -9.26 4.37 1.09
CA LEU A 328 -9.99 3.16 0.71
C LEU A 328 -10.46 2.38 1.95
N GLU A 329 -9.62 2.32 3.00
CA GLU A 329 -9.97 1.70 4.29
C GLU A 329 -11.16 2.45 4.95
N ALA A 330 -11.12 3.79 4.94
CA ALA A 330 -12.21 4.62 5.44
C ALA A 330 -13.51 4.45 4.63
N TRP A 331 -13.42 4.39 3.31
CA TRP A 331 -14.55 4.11 2.45
C TRP A 331 -15.15 2.72 2.71
N ALA A 332 -14.31 1.69 2.82
CA ALA A 332 -14.74 0.34 3.15
C ALA A 332 -15.42 0.28 4.53
N ALA A 333 -14.90 1.00 5.52
CA ALA A 333 -15.53 1.15 6.83
C ALA A 333 -16.83 1.97 6.81
N GLY A 334 -17.16 2.58 5.66
CA GLY A 334 -18.35 3.40 5.46
C GLY A 334 -18.31 4.71 6.23
N LEU A 335 -17.13 5.33 6.35
CA LEU A 335 -16.97 6.65 6.94
C LEU A 335 -17.17 7.74 5.89
N PRO A 336 -17.81 8.87 6.23
CA PRO A 336 -17.67 10.08 5.46
C PRO A 336 -16.20 10.53 5.50
N VAL A 337 -15.64 10.87 4.32
CA VAL A 337 -14.23 11.22 4.16
C VAL A 337 -14.07 12.68 3.85
N VAL A 338 -13.12 13.33 4.56
CA VAL A 338 -12.61 14.67 4.26
C VAL A 338 -11.14 14.55 3.89
N ALA A 339 -10.76 14.92 2.68
CA ALA A 339 -9.42 14.68 2.14
C ALA A 339 -8.84 15.91 1.45
N SER A 340 -7.52 16.11 1.55
CA SER A 340 -6.83 17.16 0.81
C SER A 340 -6.74 16.86 -0.69
N ASN A 341 -6.85 17.90 -1.53
CA ASN A 341 -6.72 17.79 -2.98
C ASN A 341 -5.24 17.79 -3.40
N VAL A 342 -4.52 16.68 -3.20
CA VAL A 342 -3.09 16.58 -3.52
C VAL A 342 -2.75 15.28 -4.22
N GLY A 343 -1.86 15.35 -5.20
CA GLY A 343 -1.25 14.19 -5.86
C GLY A 343 -2.24 13.10 -6.29
N GLY A 344 -1.92 11.86 -5.97
CA GLY A 344 -2.76 10.71 -6.27
C GLY A 344 -4.06 10.66 -5.46
N LEU A 345 -4.06 11.23 -4.24
CA LEU A 345 -5.28 11.33 -3.43
C LEU A 345 -6.34 12.20 -4.10
N GLY A 346 -5.94 13.36 -4.66
CA GLY A 346 -6.85 14.23 -5.40
C GLY A 346 -7.44 13.50 -6.62
N ARG A 347 -6.64 12.74 -7.35
CA ARG A 347 -7.12 11.91 -8.49
C ARG A 347 -8.05 10.80 -8.04
N LEU A 348 -7.73 10.10 -6.96
CA LEU A 348 -8.60 9.08 -6.39
C LEU A 348 -9.98 9.64 -6.06
N CYS A 349 -10.03 10.79 -5.39
CA CYS A 349 -11.30 11.45 -5.06
C CYS A 349 -12.03 11.97 -6.32
N ALA A 350 -11.32 12.49 -7.31
CA ALA A 350 -11.90 12.96 -8.57
C ALA A 350 -12.49 11.81 -9.42
N ALA A 351 -11.87 10.62 -9.37
CA ALA A 351 -12.40 9.42 -10.04
C ALA A 351 -13.71 8.91 -9.42
N HIS A 352 -14.00 9.28 -8.15
CA HIS A 352 -15.20 8.87 -7.42
C HIS A 352 -15.96 10.08 -6.86
N PRO A 353 -16.64 10.86 -7.73
CA PRO A 353 -17.38 12.05 -7.31
C PRO A 353 -18.39 11.73 -6.20
N GLY A 354 -18.39 12.53 -5.15
CA GLY A 354 -19.28 12.34 -4.00
C GLY A 354 -18.80 11.32 -2.95
N ALA A 355 -17.66 10.64 -3.15
CA ALA A 355 -17.11 9.72 -2.16
C ALA A 355 -16.27 10.40 -1.09
N ALA A 356 -15.85 11.64 -1.30
CA ALA A 356 -15.11 12.45 -0.34
C ALA A 356 -15.46 13.93 -0.49
N LEU A 357 -15.41 14.67 0.62
CA LEU A 357 -15.38 16.13 0.61
C LEU A 357 -13.93 16.58 0.52
N VAL A 358 -13.57 17.20 -0.60
CA VAL A 358 -12.17 17.55 -0.92
C VAL A 358 -11.90 19.01 -0.58
N PHE A 359 -10.72 19.32 -0.02
CA PHE A 359 -10.31 20.67 0.34
C PHE A 359 -8.87 20.98 -0.14
N ASP A 360 -8.54 22.27 -0.26
CA ASP A 360 -7.18 22.74 -0.55
C ASP A 360 -6.36 22.81 0.76
N PRO A 361 -5.30 22.03 0.94
CA PRO A 361 -4.48 22.09 2.15
C PRO A 361 -3.61 23.37 2.28
N ALA A 362 -3.57 24.22 1.27
CA ALA A 362 -2.94 25.54 1.34
C ALA A 362 -3.82 26.55 2.08
N ASP A 363 -5.14 26.34 2.15
CA ASP A 363 -6.06 27.18 2.94
C ASP A 363 -6.15 26.62 4.38
N PRO A 364 -5.67 27.38 5.39
CA PRO A 364 -5.69 26.94 6.80
C PRO A 364 -7.11 26.74 7.38
N SER A 365 -8.13 27.31 6.74
CA SER A 365 -9.53 27.21 7.19
C SER A 365 -10.30 26.08 6.51
N ALA A 366 -9.84 25.61 5.35
CA ALA A 366 -10.60 24.70 4.49
C ALA A 366 -10.93 23.35 5.15
N LEU A 367 -9.99 22.76 5.90
CA LEU A 367 -10.23 21.52 6.64
C LEU A 367 -11.36 21.70 7.68
N SER A 368 -11.26 22.76 8.50
CA SER A 368 -12.28 23.04 9.54
C SER A 368 -13.64 23.29 8.93
N ALA A 369 -13.71 24.03 7.83
CA ALA A 369 -14.94 24.30 7.09
C ALA A 369 -15.55 22.99 6.53
N ALA A 370 -14.71 22.12 5.96
CA ALA A 370 -15.15 20.83 5.44
C ALA A 370 -15.68 19.91 6.56
N LEU A 371 -14.97 19.81 7.69
CA LEU A 371 -15.44 19.05 8.85
C LEU A 371 -16.76 19.61 9.37
N SER A 372 -16.87 20.94 9.55
CA SER A 372 -18.11 21.58 10.01
C SER A 372 -19.30 21.29 9.11
N ARG A 373 -19.09 21.25 7.78
CA ARG A 373 -20.15 20.88 6.80
C ARG A 373 -20.62 19.45 7.00
N VAL A 374 -19.70 18.49 7.16
CA VAL A 374 -20.04 17.08 7.39
C VAL A 374 -20.79 16.90 8.71
N LEU A 375 -20.41 17.66 9.76
CA LEU A 375 -21.07 17.58 11.06
C LEU A 375 -22.44 18.22 11.07
N ALA A 376 -22.63 19.31 10.32
CA ALA A 376 -23.88 20.05 10.27
C ALA A 376 -24.94 19.41 9.36
N ASP A 377 -24.52 18.55 8.42
CA ASP A 377 -25.40 17.93 7.44
C ASP A 377 -25.30 16.39 7.46
N PRO A 378 -26.15 15.71 8.26
CA PRO A 378 -26.19 14.25 8.31
C PRO A 378 -26.51 13.59 6.95
N ALA A 379 -27.26 14.27 6.08
CA ALA A 379 -27.58 13.75 4.75
C ALA A 379 -26.33 13.75 3.85
N LEU A 380 -25.53 14.83 3.91
CA LEU A 380 -24.24 14.89 3.24
C LEU A 380 -23.30 13.78 3.77
N ALA A 381 -23.18 13.63 5.10
CA ALA A 381 -22.34 12.59 5.70
C ALA A 381 -22.76 11.18 5.23
N ALA A 382 -24.06 10.88 5.22
CA ALA A 382 -24.59 9.60 4.75
C ALA A 382 -24.33 9.39 3.24
N SER A 383 -24.48 10.44 2.43
CA SER A 383 -24.19 10.39 0.98
C SER A 383 -22.72 10.10 0.70
N LEU A 384 -21.79 10.81 1.37
CA LEU A 384 -20.34 10.59 1.25
C LEU A 384 -19.97 9.14 1.64
N ALA A 385 -20.53 8.64 2.75
CA ALA A 385 -20.29 7.29 3.22
C ALA A 385 -20.83 6.23 2.25
N ALA A 386 -22.01 6.43 1.68
CA ALA A 386 -22.58 5.51 0.70
C ALA A 386 -21.78 5.46 -0.60
N ALA A 387 -21.41 6.62 -1.15
CA ALA A 387 -20.58 6.72 -2.34
C ALA A 387 -19.18 6.14 -2.11
N GLY A 388 -18.58 6.39 -0.93
CA GLY A 388 -17.30 5.81 -0.54
C GLY A 388 -17.36 4.29 -0.48
N ARG A 389 -18.38 3.69 0.15
CA ARG A 389 -18.55 2.22 0.16
C ARG A 389 -18.69 1.63 -1.23
N ALA A 390 -19.42 2.30 -2.13
CA ALA A 390 -19.54 1.86 -3.50
C ALA A 390 -18.19 1.90 -4.21
N ALA A 391 -17.43 3.00 -4.05
CA ALA A 391 -16.10 3.16 -4.62
C ALA A 391 -15.09 2.13 -4.09
N ALA A 392 -15.11 1.80 -2.79
CA ALA A 392 -14.19 0.84 -2.17
C ALA A 392 -14.23 -0.55 -2.83
N ARG A 393 -15.40 -0.97 -3.35
CA ARG A 393 -15.56 -2.27 -4.01
C ARG A 393 -14.73 -2.42 -5.27
N ASP A 394 -14.47 -1.33 -5.99
CA ASP A 394 -13.60 -1.34 -7.19
C ASP A 394 -12.13 -1.58 -6.84
N TYR A 395 -11.78 -1.36 -5.57
CA TYR A 395 -10.45 -1.56 -4.99
C TYR A 395 -10.38 -2.78 -4.07
N ASP A 396 -11.44 -3.61 -3.97
CA ASP A 396 -11.34 -4.88 -3.26
C ASP A 396 -10.30 -5.79 -3.91
N TRP A 397 -9.50 -6.47 -3.07
CA TRP A 397 -8.45 -7.34 -3.59
C TRP A 397 -8.99 -8.43 -4.51
N THR A 398 -10.23 -8.89 -4.32
CA THR A 398 -10.89 -9.86 -5.19
C THR A 398 -11.16 -9.27 -6.58
N ALA A 399 -11.68 -8.04 -6.64
CA ALA A 399 -11.90 -7.33 -7.90
C ALA A 399 -10.58 -7.04 -8.64
N LEU A 400 -9.55 -6.61 -7.91
CA LEU A 400 -8.22 -6.36 -8.47
C LEU A 400 -7.56 -7.66 -8.97
N ALA A 401 -7.70 -8.77 -8.25
CA ALA A 401 -7.18 -10.07 -8.67
C ALA A 401 -7.89 -10.59 -9.94
N ALA A 402 -9.20 -10.35 -10.07
CA ALA A 402 -9.94 -10.68 -11.29
C ALA A 402 -9.43 -9.85 -12.49
N ARG A 403 -9.32 -8.52 -12.35
CA ARG A 403 -8.74 -7.63 -13.38
C ARG A 403 -7.33 -8.04 -13.78
N LEU A 404 -6.51 -8.45 -12.81
CA LEU A 404 -5.16 -8.94 -13.07
C LEU A 404 -5.16 -10.27 -13.81
N SER A 405 -6.07 -11.18 -13.48
CA SER A 405 -6.23 -12.47 -14.17
C SER A 405 -6.69 -12.30 -15.60
N ASP A 406 -7.61 -11.37 -15.87
CA ASP A 406 -8.03 -11.00 -17.22
C ASP A 406 -6.86 -10.43 -18.02
N PHE A 407 -6.06 -9.57 -17.40
CA PHE A 407 -4.86 -9.05 -18.04
C PHE A 407 -3.85 -10.15 -18.38
N TYR A 408 -3.64 -11.12 -17.51
CA TYR A 408 -2.78 -12.27 -17.82
C TYR A 408 -3.27 -13.02 -19.06
N ALA A 409 -4.58 -13.12 -19.27
CA ALA A 409 -5.14 -13.77 -20.44
C ALA A 409 -4.75 -13.09 -21.77
N THR A 410 -4.45 -11.79 -21.75
CA THR A 410 -4.01 -11.01 -22.92
C THR A 410 -2.52 -11.11 -23.23
N LEU A 411 -1.70 -11.64 -22.31
CA LEU A 411 -0.26 -11.69 -22.44
C LEU A 411 0.18 -12.74 -23.47
N PRO A 412 1.28 -12.52 -24.21
CA PRO A 412 1.86 -13.51 -25.10
C PRO A 412 2.41 -14.69 -24.29
N GLY A 413 2.20 -15.91 -24.79
CA GLY A 413 2.61 -17.17 -24.17
C GLY A 413 1.65 -18.29 -24.53
N ARG A 414 1.97 -19.53 -24.16
CA ARG A 414 1.07 -20.67 -24.34
C ARG A 414 0.06 -20.68 -23.18
N LEU A 415 -1.22 -20.88 -23.50
CA LEU A 415 -2.19 -21.47 -22.57
C LEU A 415 -1.88 -22.97 -22.51
N ALA A 416 -1.70 -23.53 -21.34
CA ALA A 416 -1.63 -24.96 -21.15
C ALA A 416 -3.00 -25.60 -21.41
#